data_1e0990359eee472b572c7f0a801fb650
#
_entry.id   1e0990359eee472b572c7f0a801fb650
#
_cell.length_a   1.000
_cell.length_b   1.000
_cell.length_c   1.000
_cell.angle_alpha   90.00
_cell.angle_beta   90.00
_cell.angle_gamma   90.00
#
_symmetry.space_group_name_H-M   'P 1'
#
loop_
_entity.id
_entity.type
_entity.pdbx_description
1 polymer ?
#
loop_
_entity_poly.entity_id
_entity_poly.type
_entity_poly.pdbx_seq_one_letter_code
_entity_poly.pdbx_strand_id
1 'polypeptide(L)'
;GTELAGEIAHFMPDKNVTLISSETTLFPTMPKPLGTGLLAKLKNAGVTIILGARAETLESPTEPFSGTLQLSNGQSVTADLIFPVIGSRATSDILAALPGAAKTTANRIKTDAWLRPSTLPNVFAAGDVADTGDAMTIVATARQLPWLKKALLSLANGAKTEDMKPYTPWAKAPILVPLGPKKGNSFLILFTAGDLVTRLMKGKDLF
;
A
#
# COMPACT_ATOMS: atom_id res chain seq x y z
N GLY A 1 3.89 3.71 -6.73
CA GLY A 1 4.08 4.37 -8.03
C GLY A 1 3.70 5.84 -8.03
N THR A 2 2.50 6.18 -7.58
CA THR A 2 1.98 7.57 -7.61
C THR A 2 2.86 8.56 -6.83
N GLU A 3 3.23 8.22 -5.58
CA GLU A 3 4.12 9.05 -4.76
C GLU A 3 5.51 9.17 -5.42
N LEU A 4 6.10 8.05 -5.83
CA LEU A 4 7.41 8.03 -6.49
C LEU A 4 7.42 8.91 -7.76
N ALA A 5 6.40 8.82 -8.60
CA ALA A 5 6.28 9.67 -9.79
C ALA A 5 6.20 11.17 -9.44
N GLY A 6 5.47 11.51 -8.37
CA GLY A 6 5.39 12.88 -7.86
C GLY A 6 6.71 13.40 -7.30
N GLU A 7 7.44 12.57 -6.55
CA GLU A 7 8.76 12.92 -6.01
C GLU A 7 9.79 13.13 -7.13
N ILE A 8 9.86 12.21 -8.09
CA ILE A 8 10.78 12.36 -9.24
C ILE A 8 10.45 13.63 -10.03
N ALA A 9 9.18 13.87 -10.36
CA ALA A 9 8.77 15.06 -11.09
C ALA A 9 9.06 16.36 -10.33
N HIS A 10 9.05 16.33 -8.99
CA HIS A 10 9.35 17.50 -8.17
C HIS A 10 10.86 17.78 -8.06
N PHE A 11 11.65 16.74 -7.73
CA PHE A 11 13.08 16.90 -7.42
C PHE A 11 13.98 16.78 -8.65
N MET A 12 13.46 16.22 -9.74
CA MET A 12 14.18 16.02 -11.00
C MET A 12 13.35 16.54 -12.18
N PRO A 13 13.07 17.86 -12.25
CA PRO A 13 12.16 18.44 -13.24
C PRO A 13 12.62 18.26 -14.70
N ASP A 14 13.91 17.99 -14.92
CA ASP A 14 14.47 17.72 -16.24
C ASP A 14 14.23 16.28 -16.73
N LYS A 15 13.64 15.41 -15.91
CA LYS A 15 13.36 14.02 -16.25
C LYS A 15 11.94 13.86 -16.78
N ASN A 16 11.82 13.12 -17.87
CA ASN A 16 10.51 12.69 -18.39
C ASN A 16 9.98 11.53 -17.56
N VAL A 17 8.91 11.75 -16.81
CA VAL A 17 8.31 10.73 -15.94
C VAL A 17 7.04 10.18 -16.59
N THR A 18 6.95 8.85 -16.71
CA THR A 18 5.74 8.16 -17.16
C THR A 18 5.24 7.22 -16.07
N LEU A 19 3.99 7.40 -15.64
CA LEU A 19 3.30 6.51 -14.71
C LEU A 19 2.35 5.60 -15.49
N ILE A 20 2.57 4.29 -15.41
CA ILE A 20 1.74 3.26 -16.04
C ILE A 20 0.97 2.50 -14.96
N SER A 21 -0.31 2.27 -15.17
CA SER A 21 -1.17 1.51 -14.26
C SER A 21 -2.17 0.65 -15.01
N SER A 22 -2.35 -0.60 -14.56
CA SER A 22 -3.41 -1.49 -15.06
C SER A 22 -4.81 -0.99 -14.71
N GLU A 23 -4.94 -0.17 -13.68
CA GLU A 23 -6.19 0.41 -13.26
C GLU A 23 -6.61 1.57 -14.16
N THR A 24 -7.91 1.75 -14.35
CA THR A 24 -8.47 2.86 -15.13
C THR A 24 -8.50 4.18 -14.36
N THR A 25 -8.26 4.15 -13.08
CA THR A 25 -8.16 5.33 -12.20
C THR A 25 -7.06 5.13 -11.15
N LEU A 26 -6.53 6.22 -10.59
CA LEU A 26 -5.66 6.13 -9.43
C LEU A 26 -6.49 5.84 -8.18
N PHE A 27 -6.02 4.91 -7.33
CA PHE A 27 -6.69 4.52 -6.08
C PHE A 27 -8.17 4.09 -6.25
N PRO A 28 -8.47 3.06 -7.07
CA PRO A 28 -9.84 2.68 -7.42
C PRO A 28 -10.71 2.26 -6.22
N THR A 29 -10.11 1.80 -5.13
CA THR A 29 -10.80 1.41 -3.89
C THR A 29 -11.12 2.60 -2.97
N MET A 30 -10.59 3.79 -3.28
CA MET A 30 -10.80 5.02 -2.51
C MET A 30 -11.86 5.92 -3.15
N PRO A 31 -12.35 6.95 -2.43
CA PRO A 31 -13.26 7.93 -3.02
C PRO A 31 -12.68 8.61 -4.25
N LYS A 32 -13.48 8.77 -5.30
CA LYS A 32 -13.06 9.38 -6.58
C LYS A 32 -12.26 10.69 -6.46
N PRO A 33 -12.62 11.64 -5.56
CA PRO A 33 -11.87 12.89 -5.45
C PRO A 33 -10.38 12.71 -5.11
N LEU A 34 -10.00 11.62 -4.42
CA LEU A 34 -8.59 11.34 -4.16
C LEU A 34 -7.84 11.07 -5.46
N GLY A 35 -8.28 10.09 -6.24
CA GLY A 35 -7.63 9.68 -7.48
C GLY A 35 -7.65 10.77 -8.55
N THR A 36 -8.80 11.45 -8.76
CA THR A 36 -8.91 12.51 -9.74
C THR A 36 -8.05 13.73 -9.40
N GLY A 37 -7.98 14.10 -8.12
CA GLY A 37 -7.13 15.20 -7.69
C GLY A 37 -5.63 14.88 -7.85
N LEU A 38 -5.20 13.67 -7.52
CA LEU A 38 -3.81 13.22 -7.73
C LEU A 38 -3.46 13.17 -9.22
N LEU A 39 -4.37 12.66 -10.05
CA LEU A 39 -4.19 12.60 -11.50
C LEU A 39 -3.97 13.98 -12.10
N ALA A 40 -4.80 14.97 -11.72
CA ALA A 40 -4.66 16.34 -12.18
C ALA A 40 -3.31 16.97 -11.77
N LYS A 41 -2.89 16.72 -10.51
CA LYS A 41 -1.62 17.25 -9.98
C LYS A 41 -0.40 16.64 -10.65
N LEU A 42 -0.39 15.33 -10.91
CA LEU A 42 0.69 14.67 -11.63
C LEU A 42 0.80 15.20 -13.08
N LYS A 43 -0.34 15.33 -13.78
CA LYS A 43 -0.35 15.93 -15.12
C LYS A 43 0.19 17.35 -15.12
N ASN A 44 -0.21 18.18 -14.14
CA ASN A 44 0.30 19.53 -13.99
C ASN A 44 1.80 19.59 -13.62
N ALA A 45 2.34 18.52 -13.05
CA ALA A 45 3.77 18.36 -12.80
C ALA A 45 4.54 17.77 -14.01
N GLY A 46 3.89 17.61 -15.17
CA GLY A 46 4.54 17.11 -16.39
C GLY A 46 4.60 15.58 -16.48
N VAL A 47 3.97 14.85 -15.58
CA VAL A 47 3.98 13.37 -15.63
C VAL A 47 3.05 12.87 -16.73
N THR A 48 3.58 12.08 -17.64
CA THR A 48 2.79 11.30 -18.60
C THR A 48 2.10 10.15 -17.89
N ILE A 49 0.79 9.96 -18.12
CA ILE A 49 0.01 8.94 -17.41
C ILE A 49 -0.69 8.02 -18.41
N ILE A 50 -0.44 6.72 -18.27
CA ILE A 50 -1.06 5.65 -19.05
C ILE A 50 -1.85 4.78 -18.07
N LEU A 51 -3.18 4.84 -18.15
CA LEU A 51 -4.09 4.04 -17.32
C LEU A 51 -4.74 2.94 -18.15
N GLY A 52 -5.20 1.88 -17.48
CA GLY A 52 -5.84 0.73 -18.12
C GLY A 52 -4.87 -0.13 -18.94
N ALA A 53 -3.57 0.01 -18.72
CA ALA A 53 -2.53 -0.77 -19.39
C ALA A 53 -1.49 -1.27 -18.38
N ARG A 54 -0.94 -2.44 -18.66
CA ARG A 54 0.14 -3.04 -17.86
C ARG A 54 1.28 -3.49 -18.77
N ALA A 55 2.48 -3.55 -18.24
CA ALA A 55 3.57 -4.22 -18.92
C ALA A 55 3.24 -5.71 -19.09
N GLU A 56 3.43 -6.23 -20.29
CA GLU A 56 3.22 -7.67 -20.60
C GLU A 56 4.26 -8.53 -19.92
N THR A 57 5.50 -8.06 -19.94
CA THR A 57 6.65 -8.68 -19.28
C THR A 57 7.47 -7.62 -18.57
N LEU A 58 8.12 -8.02 -17.48
CA LEU A 58 9.10 -7.20 -16.76
C LEU A 58 10.41 -8.00 -16.71
N GLU A 59 11.52 -7.36 -16.99
CA GLU A 59 12.85 -7.97 -16.86
C GLU A 59 13.13 -8.35 -15.40
N SER A 60 12.77 -7.46 -14.47
CA SER A 60 12.78 -7.71 -13.04
C SER A 60 11.46 -7.25 -12.42
N PRO A 61 10.84 -8.01 -11.51
CA PRO A 61 9.68 -7.58 -10.76
C PRO A 61 10.02 -6.73 -9.54
N THR A 62 11.27 -6.66 -9.12
CA THR A 62 11.71 -6.04 -7.85
C THR A 62 12.80 -4.99 -8.03
N GLU A 63 13.69 -5.17 -9.02
CA GLU A 63 14.82 -4.29 -9.24
C GLU A 63 14.57 -3.32 -10.39
N PRO A 64 15.04 -2.07 -10.30
CA PRO A 64 15.02 -1.14 -11.42
C PRO A 64 15.85 -1.66 -12.61
N PHE A 65 15.39 -1.40 -13.81
CA PHE A 65 16.07 -1.78 -15.07
C PHE A 65 15.83 -0.72 -16.16
N SER A 66 16.53 -0.82 -17.30
CA SER A 66 16.34 0.03 -18.48
C SER A 66 15.80 -0.80 -19.64
N GLY A 67 15.07 -0.18 -20.56
CA GLY A 67 14.62 -0.90 -21.76
C GLY A 67 13.28 -0.44 -22.29
N THR A 68 12.64 -1.30 -23.08
CA THR A 68 11.34 -1.05 -23.68
C THR A 68 10.29 -1.99 -23.11
N LEU A 69 9.22 -1.42 -22.55
CA LEU A 69 8.04 -2.15 -22.13
C LEU A 69 7.04 -2.26 -23.28
N GLN A 70 6.56 -3.47 -23.53
CA GLN A 70 5.36 -3.70 -24.31
C GLN A 70 4.15 -3.67 -23.37
N LEU A 71 3.14 -2.91 -23.72
CA LEU A 71 1.96 -2.74 -22.89
C LEU A 71 0.77 -3.51 -23.48
N SER A 72 -0.11 -3.99 -22.60
CA SER A 72 -1.30 -4.78 -22.95
C SER A 72 -2.31 -4.06 -23.87
N ASN A 73 -2.15 -2.76 -24.08
CA ASN A 73 -2.93 -1.95 -25.02
C ASN A 73 -2.23 -1.76 -26.40
N GLY A 74 -1.12 -2.45 -26.64
CA GLY A 74 -0.34 -2.38 -27.87
C GLY A 74 0.65 -1.23 -27.96
N GLN A 75 0.74 -0.36 -26.94
CA GLN A 75 1.75 0.70 -26.89
C GLN A 75 3.11 0.14 -26.45
N SER A 76 4.18 0.81 -26.85
CA SER A 76 5.54 0.58 -26.35
C SER A 76 6.07 1.82 -25.67
N VAL A 77 6.75 1.63 -24.53
CA VAL A 77 7.38 2.73 -23.77
C VAL A 77 8.83 2.36 -23.52
N THR A 78 9.76 3.17 -24.03
CA THR A 78 11.20 3.03 -23.77
C THR A 78 11.62 4.02 -22.70
N ALA A 79 12.40 3.57 -21.73
CA ALA A 79 12.91 4.40 -20.65
C ALA A 79 14.33 3.99 -20.22
N ASP A 80 15.10 4.98 -19.80
CA ASP A 80 16.45 4.78 -19.25
C ASP A 80 16.39 4.13 -17.86
N LEU A 81 15.26 4.28 -17.16
CA LEU A 81 15.06 3.68 -15.86
C LEU A 81 13.57 3.36 -15.62
N ILE A 82 13.30 2.11 -15.35
CA ILE A 82 11.98 1.56 -15.08
C ILE A 82 11.94 1.06 -13.64
N PHE A 83 11.00 1.58 -12.86
CA PHE A 83 10.73 1.12 -11.48
C PHE A 83 9.51 0.20 -11.47
N PRO A 84 9.67 -1.10 -11.19
CA PRO A 84 8.55 -2.05 -11.11
C PRO A 84 7.78 -1.92 -9.79
N VAL A 85 7.00 -0.86 -9.63
CA VAL A 85 6.21 -0.58 -8.42
C VAL A 85 4.84 -1.29 -8.47
N ILE A 86 4.87 -2.60 -8.66
CA ILE A 86 3.71 -3.46 -8.91
C ILE A 86 2.98 -3.94 -7.64
N GLY A 87 3.25 -3.34 -6.50
CA GLY A 87 2.65 -3.66 -5.21
C GLY A 87 3.60 -4.40 -4.28
N SER A 88 3.21 -4.49 -3.02
CA SER A 88 3.98 -5.17 -1.98
C SER A 88 3.47 -6.59 -1.77
N ARG A 89 4.40 -7.51 -1.48
CA ARG A 89 4.09 -8.87 -1.08
C ARG A 89 4.66 -9.10 0.31
N ALA A 90 3.88 -9.71 1.20
CA ALA A 90 4.33 -9.97 2.57
C ALA A 90 5.42 -11.04 2.60
N THR A 91 6.39 -10.87 3.49
CA THR A 91 7.50 -11.82 3.72
C THR A 91 7.08 -12.88 4.74
N SER A 92 6.08 -13.68 4.40
CA SER A 92 5.57 -14.75 5.27
C SER A 92 6.26 -16.11 5.05
N ASP A 93 7.25 -16.18 4.19
CA ASP A 93 7.91 -17.43 3.84
C ASP A 93 8.71 -18.02 5.02
N ILE A 94 9.13 -17.18 5.95
CA ILE A 94 9.69 -17.60 7.24
C ILE A 94 8.76 -18.55 8.01
N LEU A 95 7.45 -18.49 7.78
CA LEU A 95 6.44 -19.37 8.37
C LEU A 95 6.14 -20.61 7.52
N ALA A 96 6.89 -20.84 6.44
CA ALA A 96 6.66 -22.01 5.56
C ALA A 96 6.83 -23.34 6.30
N ALA A 97 7.61 -23.37 7.39
CA ALA A 97 7.78 -24.53 8.25
C ALA A 97 6.63 -24.73 9.27
N LEU A 98 5.72 -23.76 9.43
CA LEU A 98 4.56 -23.89 10.31
C LEU A 98 3.40 -24.54 9.53
N PRO A 99 3.04 -25.80 9.82
CA PRO A 99 1.95 -26.47 9.12
C PRO A 99 0.63 -25.76 9.37
N GLY A 100 -0.19 -25.62 8.32
CA GLY A 100 -1.55 -25.14 8.43
C GLY A 100 -1.76 -23.62 8.39
N ALA A 101 -0.70 -22.81 8.28
CA ALA A 101 -0.85 -21.37 8.08
C ALA A 101 -1.32 -21.06 6.65
N ALA A 102 -2.62 -20.85 6.47
CA ALA A 102 -3.20 -20.50 5.17
C ALA A 102 -2.75 -19.08 4.75
N LYS A 103 -2.32 -18.94 3.48
CA LYS A 103 -1.85 -17.68 2.91
C LYS A 103 -2.82 -17.14 1.86
N THR A 104 -2.83 -15.82 1.68
CA THR A 104 -3.48 -15.13 0.55
C THR A 104 -2.56 -15.09 -0.66
N THR A 105 -3.08 -14.60 -1.80
CA THR A 105 -2.30 -14.35 -3.02
C THR A 105 -1.19 -13.32 -2.81
N ALA A 106 -1.37 -12.38 -1.86
CA ALA A 106 -0.35 -11.41 -1.45
C ALA A 106 0.66 -11.97 -0.43
N ASN A 107 0.69 -13.29 -0.23
CA ASN A 107 1.54 -13.99 0.73
C ASN A 107 1.31 -13.57 2.20
N ARG A 108 0.11 -13.07 2.54
CA ARG A 108 -0.28 -12.73 3.91
C ARG A 108 -0.87 -13.95 4.60
N ILE A 109 -0.66 -14.05 5.91
CA ILE A 109 -1.24 -15.10 6.75
C ILE A 109 -2.71 -14.75 7.03
N LYS A 110 -3.62 -15.63 6.67
CA LYS A 110 -5.05 -15.51 7.03
C LYS A 110 -5.21 -15.67 8.54
N THR A 111 -5.83 -14.69 9.18
CA THR A 111 -6.06 -14.69 10.63
C THR A 111 -7.55 -14.72 10.96
N ASP A 112 -7.84 -15.22 12.16
CA ASP A 112 -9.16 -15.06 12.79
C ASP A 112 -9.32 -13.63 13.36
N ALA A 113 -10.44 -13.39 14.02
CA ALA A 113 -10.74 -12.10 14.64
C ALA A 113 -9.84 -11.75 15.84
N TRP A 114 -9.02 -12.65 16.30
CA TRP A 114 -8.03 -12.45 17.37
C TRP A 114 -6.58 -12.46 16.86
N LEU A 115 -6.39 -12.18 15.57
CA LEU A 115 -5.09 -12.11 14.90
C LEU A 115 -4.30 -13.42 14.95
N ARG A 116 -4.97 -14.59 15.03
CA ARG A 116 -4.34 -15.92 15.03
C ARG A 116 -4.56 -16.58 13.68
N PRO A 117 -3.58 -17.29 13.13
CA PRO A 117 -3.85 -18.28 12.09
C PRO A 117 -4.81 -19.33 12.62
N SER A 118 -5.83 -19.69 11.85
CA SER A 118 -6.96 -20.55 12.32
C SER A 118 -6.53 -21.92 12.86
N THR A 119 -5.37 -22.43 12.43
CA THR A 119 -4.81 -23.72 12.84
C THR A 119 -3.70 -23.61 13.89
N LEU A 120 -3.35 -22.41 14.33
CA LEU A 120 -2.24 -22.13 15.23
C LEU A 120 -2.70 -21.23 16.39
N PRO A 121 -3.42 -21.77 17.38
CA PRO A 121 -4.09 -20.97 18.41
C PRO A 121 -3.14 -20.19 19.33
N ASN A 122 -1.88 -20.62 19.41
CA ASN A 122 -0.83 -19.97 20.22
C ASN A 122 0.09 -19.06 19.41
N VAL A 123 -0.22 -18.81 18.14
CA VAL A 123 0.54 -17.95 17.24
C VAL A 123 -0.28 -16.72 16.94
N PHE A 124 0.34 -15.55 16.97
CA PHE A 124 -0.27 -14.28 16.55
C PHE A 124 0.47 -13.72 15.34
N ALA A 125 -0.27 -13.17 14.40
CA ALA A 125 0.28 -12.46 13.24
C ALA A 125 -0.26 -11.03 13.23
N ALA A 126 0.62 -10.06 13.07
CA ALA A 126 0.28 -8.64 13.01
C ALA A 126 1.16 -7.91 11.98
N GLY A 127 0.77 -6.70 11.59
CA GLY A 127 1.43 -5.92 10.55
C GLY A 127 1.14 -6.45 9.16
N ASP A 128 2.03 -6.15 8.22
CA ASP A 128 1.84 -6.46 6.80
C ASP A 128 1.74 -7.97 6.51
N VAL A 129 2.33 -8.79 7.35
CA VAL A 129 2.27 -10.26 7.23
C VAL A 129 0.89 -10.83 7.53
N ALA A 130 0.04 -10.12 8.28
CA ALA A 130 -1.26 -10.60 8.72
C ALA A 130 -2.40 -10.11 7.83
N ASP A 131 -3.25 -11.01 7.36
CA ASP A 131 -4.48 -10.67 6.64
C ASP A 131 -5.63 -10.48 7.63
N THR A 132 -5.65 -9.32 8.26
CA THR A 132 -6.63 -8.91 9.27
C THR A 132 -7.83 -8.19 8.66
N GLY A 133 -7.83 -7.95 7.34
CA GLY A 133 -8.76 -7.04 6.66
C GLY A 133 -8.25 -5.59 6.55
N ASP A 134 -7.17 -5.24 7.24
CA ASP A 134 -6.50 -3.95 7.05
C ASP A 134 -5.56 -3.95 5.83
N ALA A 135 -5.32 -2.77 5.28
CA ALA A 135 -4.28 -2.56 4.26
C ALA A 135 -2.88 -2.71 4.86
N MET A 136 -1.89 -3.04 4.02
CA MET A 136 -0.46 -3.11 4.40
C MET A 136 0.08 -1.68 4.55
N THR A 137 -0.09 -1.10 5.72
CA THR A 137 0.32 0.26 6.03
C THR A 137 0.78 0.38 7.49
N ILE A 138 1.70 1.31 7.74
CA ILE A 138 2.17 1.62 9.10
C ILE A 138 1.02 2.03 10.03
N VAL A 139 0.00 2.71 9.50
CA VAL A 139 -1.17 3.13 10.26
C VAL A 139 -2.00 1.93 10.72
N ALA A 140 -2.16 0.92 9.87
CA ALA A 140 -2.82 -0.33 10.24
C ALA A 140 -2.04 -1.07 11.33
N THR A 141 -0.73 -1.20 11.17
CA THR A 141 0.16 -1.81 12.17
C THR A 141 0.08 -1.09 13.50
N ALA A 142 0.12 0.25 13.50
CA ALA A 142 0.01 1.06 14.72
C ALA A 142 -1.33 0.87 15.47
N ARG A 143 -2.39 0.45 14.78
CA ARG A 143 -3.67 0.08 15.41
C ARG A 143 -3.67 -1.35 15.95
N GLN A 144 -3.05 -2.28 15.25
CA GLN A 144 -2.98 -3.68 15.65
C GLN A 144 -2.15 -3.88 16.92
N LEU A 145 -1.03 -3.16 17.05
CA LEU A 145 -0.08 -3.33 18.16
C LEU A 145 -0.68 -3.08 19.55
N PRO A 146 -1.45 -2.01 19.83
CA PRO A 146 -2.09 -1.82 21.14
C PRO A 146 -3.09 -2.92 21.46
N TRP A 147 -3.85 -3.39 20.48
CA TRP A 147 -4.76 -4.51 20.66
C TRP A 147 -3.99 -5.79 21.00
N LEU A 148 -2.96 -6.12 20.23
CA LEU A 148 -2.12 -7.30 20.44
C LEU A 148 -1.43 -7.25 21.82
N LYS A 149 -0.87 -6.10 22.19
CA LYS A 149 -0.29 -5.91 23.53
C LYS A 149 -1.29 -6.23 24.64
N LYS A 150 -2.52 -5.70 24.55
CA LYS A 150 -3.59 -5.98 25.51
C LYS A 150 -3.95 -7.46 25.53
N ALA A 151 -4.05 -8.10 24.36
CA ALA A 151 -4.35 -9.51 24.26
C ALA A 151 -3.28 -10.38 24.93
N LEU A 152 -2.00 -10.14 24.65
CA LEU A 152 -0.87 -10.88 25.23
C LEU A 152 -0.80 -10.71 26.76
N LEU A 153 -1.02 -9.49 27.27
CA LEU A 153 -1.10 -9.25 28.72
C LEU A 153 -2.26 -9.99 29.38
N SER A 154 -3.44 -10.03 28.75
CA SER A 154 -4.58 -10.78 29.26
C SER A 154 -4.31 -12.27 29.31
N LEU A 155 -3.69 -12.82 28.27
CA LEU A 155 -3.30 -14.24 28.22
C LEU A 155 -2.26 -14.57 29.29
N ALA A 156 -1.27 -13.70 29.51
CA ALA A 156 -0.26 -13.87 30.57
C ALA A 156 -0.90 -13.90 31.96
N ASN A 157 -2.05 -13.25 32.13
CA ASN A 157 -2.84 -13.25 33.37
C ASN A 157 -3.90 -14.37 33.43
N GLY A 158 -3.84 -15.35 32.53
CA GLY A 158 -4.70 -16.54 32.54
C GLY A 158 -6.06 -16.37 31.83
N ALA A 159 -6.30 -15.27 31.13
CA ALA A 159 -7.51 -15.12 30.32
C ALA A 159 -7.45 -16.00 29.06
N LYS A 160 -8.62 -16.32 28.51
CA LYS A 160 -8.70 -17.00 27.19
C LYS A 160 -8.83 -15.96 26.09
N THR A 161 -8.33 -16.29 24.91
CA THR A 161 -8.41 -15.39 23.74
C THR A 161 -9.85 -15.05 23.38
N GLU A 162 -10.74 -16.03 23.46
CA GLU A 162 -12.16 -15.93 23.11
C GLU A 162 -12.95 -14.99 24.04
N ASP A 163 -12.45 -14.76 25.26
CA ASP A 163 -13.06 -13.85 26.24
C ASP A 163 -12.71 -12.38 25.93
N MET A 164 -11.77 -12.15 25.02
CA MET A 164 -11.35 -10.80 24.64
C MET A 164 -12.19 -10.27 23.48
N LYS A 165 -12.36 -8.94 23.47
CA LYS A 165 -13.00 -8.27 22.33
C LYS A 165 -12.20 -8.53 21.05
N PRO A 166 -12.83 -9.02 19.96
CA PRO A 166 -12.13 -9.25 18.70
C PRO A 166 -11.53 -7.95 18.12
N TYR A 167 -10.46 -8.08 17.36
CA TYR A 167 -9.91 -7.00 16.57
C TYR A 167 -10.88 -6.60 15.46
N THR A 168 -11.06 -5.32 15.24
CA THR A 168 -11.91 -4.81 14.18
C THR A 168 -11.07 -3.96 13.22
N PRO A 169 -10.85 -4.43 11.97
CA PRO A 169 -10.13 -3.66 10.96
C PRO A 169 -10.92 -2.43 10.51
N TRP A 170 -10.25 -1.48 9.90
CA TRP A 170 -10.94 -0.37 9.24
C TRP A 170 -11.52 -0.81 7.90
N ALA A 171 -12.77 -0.46 7.64
CA ALA A 171 -13.37 -0.66 6.31
C ALA A 171 -12.64 0.16 5.23
N LYS A 172 -12.20 1.39 5.57
CA LYS A 172 -11.34 2.24 4.74
C LYS A 172 -10.36 2.96 5.67
N ALA A 173 -9.08 2.66 5.51
CA ALA A 173 -8.02 3.37 6.24
C ALA A 173 -7.79 4.76 5.65
N PRO A 174 -7.37 5.75 6.46
CA PRO A 174 -6.87 7.01 5.93
C PRO A 174 -5.64 6.76 5.07
N ILE A 175 -5.48 7.56 4.02
CA ILE A 175 -4.30 7.53 3.16
C ILE A 175 -3.83 8.95 2.88
N LEU A 176 -2.53 9.16 2.98
CA LEU A 176 -1.84 10.42 2.69
C LEU A 176 -0.91 10.18 1.50
N VAL A 177 -1.16 10.87 0.39
CA VAL A 177 -0.41 10.71 -0.86
C VAL A 177 0.26 12.03 -1.22
N PRO A 178 1.49 12.30 -0.74
CA PRO A 178 2.27 13.45 -1.14
C PRO A 178 2.77 13.28 -2.59
N LEU A 179 2.96 14.40 -3.25
CA LEU A 179 3.58 14.54 -4.58
C LEU A 179 4.63 15.64 -4.47
N GLY A 180 5.76 15.31 -3.87
CA GLY A 180 6.74 16.29 -3.38
C GLY A 180 6.28 16.98 -2.09
N PRO A 181 7.09 17.89 -1.53
CA PRO A 181 6.89 18.47 -0.21
C PRO A 181 5.67 19.40 -0.09
N LYS A 182 5.11 19.87 -1.20
CA LYS A 182 4.08 20.93 -1.20
C LYS A 182 2.73 20.47 -1.76
N LYS A 183 2.68 19.39 -2.51
CA LYS A 183 1.49 18.93 -3.22
C LYS A 183 1.05 17.57 -2.71
N GLY A 184 -0.17 17.20 -2.97
CA GLY A 184 -0.72 15.89 -2.64
C GLY A 184 -2.21 15.93 -2.38
N ASN A 185 -2.77 14.76 -2.15
CA ASN A 185 -4.15 14.58 -1.67
C ASN A 185 -4.16 13.51 -0.59
N SER A 186 -5.11 13.64 0.32
CA SER A 186 -5.30 12.71 1.43
C SER A 186 -6.76 12.32 1.57
N PHE A 187 -7.03 11.11 1.95
CA PHE A 187 -8.34 10.66 2.41
C PHE A 187 -8.28 10.43 3.91
N LEU A 188 -9.13 11.13 4.67
CA LEU A 188 -9.15 11.15 6.14
C LEU A 188 -10.41 10.48 6.69
N ILE A 189 -10.82 9.35 6.08
CA ILE A 189 -12.00 8.54 6.42
C ILE A 189 -13.32 9.23 6.05
N LEU A 190 -13.53 10.46 6.48
CA LEU A 190 -14.78 11.22 6.27
C LEU A 190 -14.75 12.11 5.03
N PHE A 191 -13.59 12.61 4.65
CA PHE A 191 -13.42 13.54 3.53
C PHE A 191 -12.05 13.40 2.87
N THR A 192 -11.95 13.95 1.67
CA THR A 192 -10.67 14.09 0.93
C THR A 192 -10.14 15.51 1.12
N ALA A 193 -8.88 15.61 1.47
CA ALA A 193 -8.17 16.86 1.68
C ALA A 193 -7.07 17.05 0.62
N GLY A 194 -6.76 18.32 0.31
CA GLY A 194 -5.75 18.69 -0.69
C GLY A 194 -4.38 18.99 -0.09
N ASP A 195 -3.64 19.87 -0.80
CA ASP A 195 -2.22 20.17 -0.59
C ASP A 195 -1.88 20.55 0.86
N LEU A 196 -2.65 21.46 1.47
CA LEU A 196 -2.33 21.96 2.80
C LEU A 196 -2.30 20.86 3.86
N VAL A 197 -3.35 20.05 3.90
CA VAL A 197 -3.47 18.97 4.88
C VAL A 197 -2.43 17.89 4.62
N THR A 198 -2.26 17.47 3.36
CA THR A 198 -1.28 16.46 3.00
C THR A 198 0.14 16.90 3.35
N ARG A 199 0.49 18.17 3.05
CA ARG A 199 1.78 18.75 3.40
C ARG A 199 2.03 18.76 4.90
N LEU A 200 1.05 19.18 5.70
CA LEU A 200 1.21 19.27 7.16
C LEU A 200 1.34 17.90 7.83
N MET A 201 0.68 16.89 7.27
CA MET A 201 0.64 15.56 7.88
C MET A 201 1.75 14.62 7.39
N LYS A 202 2.23 14.78 6.16
CA LYS A 202 3.24 13.86 5.59
C LYS A 202 4.20 14.55 4.59
N GLY A 203 3.77 15.61 3.88
CA GLY A 203 4.54 16.16 2.76
C GLY A 203 5.84 16.83 3.19
N LYS A 204 5.93 17.38 4.41
CA LYS A 204 7.09 18.15 4.83
C LYS A 204 8.33 17.26 5.05
N ASP A 205 8.14 16.10 5.67
CA ASP A 205 9.24 15.22 6.10
C ASP A 205 9.09 13.78 5.63
N LEU A 206 8.01 13.45 4.85
CA LEU A 206 7.62 12.13 4.37
C LEU A 206 7.25 11.12 5.47
N PHE A 207 7.44 11.45 6.74
CA PHE A 207 7.10 10.64 7.92
C PHE A 207 6.48 11.48 9.03
#